data_5cc4cb85265c61ef83cd6ea6a39d656a
#
_entry.id   5cc4cb85265c61ef83cd6ea6a39d656a
#
_cell.length_a   1.000
_cell.length_b   1.000
_cell.length_c   1.000
_cell.angle_alpha   90.00
_cell.angle_beta   90.00
_cell.angle_gamma   90.00
#
_symmetry.space_group_name_H-M   'P 1'
#
loop_
_entity.id
_entity.type
_entity.pdbx_description
1 polymer ?
#
loop_
_entity_poly.entity_id
_entity_poly.type
_entity_poly.pdbx_seq_one_letter_code
_entity_poly.pdbx_strand_id
1 'polypeptide(L)'
;HDRGFVYLNSPIITTSDCEGAGEMFQVTTLDLAHPPKKDGKIDYAQDFFGEKTSLTVSGQLEGEIYALALSDIYTFGPTFRAENSNTSRHLSEFWMVEPEMAFYDLDDDMDLAEEFIKYLLADVLENCVEDMEFFNQRIDKTILATLRHIVDNQFERLTYADAIHQLEKSTETFTYSVEWGCALQAEHERYLSEKVFKKPIFSKSPTLALINTNIGVN
;
A
#
# COMPACT_ATOMS: atom_id res chain seq x y z
N HIS A 1 -2.38 6.50 18.06
CA HIS A 1 -3.03 7.31 19.10
C HIS A 1 -2.06 8.28 19.75
N ASP A 2 -0.87 7.86 20.13
CA ASP A 2 0.13 8.69 20.83
C ASP A 2 0.60 9.89 19.98
N ARG A 3 0.43 9.82 18.68
CA ARG A 3 0.71 10.91 17.73
C ARG A 3 -0.51 11.76 17.37
N GLY A 4 -1.64 11.55 18.04
CA GLY A 4 -2.86 12.33 17.86
C GLY A 4 -3.83 11.77 16.81
N PHE A 5 -3.48 10.68 16.13
CA PHE A 5 -4.37 10.05 15.15
C PHE A 5 -5.62 9.45 15.79
N VAL A 6 -6.76 9.70 15.19
CA VAL A 6 -8.05 9.17 15.61
C VAL A 6 -8.40 7.91 14.81
N TYR A 7 -8.67 6.80 15.49
CA TYR A 7 -9.14 5.57 14.85
C TYR A 7 -10.54 5.75 14.30
N LEU A 8 -10.73 5.39 13.04
CA LEU A 8 -12.02 5.36 12.36
C LEU A 8 -12.37 3.92 11.96
N ASN A 9 -13.53 3.45 12.40
CA ASN A 9 -14.08 2.17 11.95
C ASN A 9 -14.96 2.39 10.72
N SER A 10 -14.38 2.22 9.54
CA SER A 10 -15.09 2.36 8.26
C SER A 10 -15.98 1.15 7.96
N PRO A 11 -17.10 1.31 7.22
CA PRO A 11 -17.94 0.19 6.81
C PRO A 11 -17.21 -0.71 5.80
N ILE A 12 -17.52 -2.01 5.87
CA ILE A 12 -16.94 -3.03 4.97
C ILE A 12 -17.77 -3.18 3.70
N ILE A 13 -19.08 -2.91 3.78
CA ILE A 13 -20.00 -2.99 2.64
C ILE A 13 -20.14 -1.61 2.04
N THR A 14 -19.88 -1.48 0.74
CA THR A 14 -19.89 -0.21 0.03
C THR A 14 -20.46 -0.35 -1.37
N THR A 15 -20.98 0.77 -1.91
CA THR A 15 -21.38 0.88 -3.31
C THR A 15 -20.31 1.52 -4.18
N SER A 16 -19.23 2.00 -3.55
CA SER A 16 -18.15 2.74 -4.21
C SER A 16 -16.89 1.91 -4.37
N ASP A 17 -16.25 2.02 -5.54
CA ASP A 17 -14.91 1.52 -5.78
C ASP A 17 -13.90 2.63 -5.44
N CYS A 18 -13.17 2.46 -4.36
CA CYS A 18 -12.30 3.49 -3.82
C CYS A 18 -11.16 3.88 -4.76
N GLU A 19 -10.51 2.93 -5.37
CA GLU A 19 -9.29 3.20 -6.15
C GLU A 19 -9.49 3.00 -7.66
N GLY A 20 -10.74 2.69 -8.11
CA GLY A 20 -10.96 2.21 -9.46
C GLY A 20 -10.19 0.91 -9.73
N ALA A 21 -9.76 0.25 -8.66
CA ALA A 21 -8.82 -0.87 -8.69
C ALA A 21 -9.50 -2.20 -9.05
N GLY A 22 -10.69 -2.16 -9.62
CA GLY A 22 -11.16 -3.23 -10.41
C GLY A 22 -12.05 -4.25 -9.74
N GLU A 23 -11.58 -5.39 -9.41
CA GLU A 23 -12.43 -6.55 -9.12
C GLU A 23 -12.85 -6.59 -7.65
N MET A 24 -14.10 -6.15 -7.38
CA MET A 24 -14.69 -6.20 -6.05
C MET A 24 -15.55 -7.45 -5.88
N PHE A 25 -15.51 -8.06 -4.71
CA PHE A 25 -16.46 -9.10 -4.33
C PHE A 25 -17.83 -8.49 -4.15
N GLN A 26 -18.81 -8.98 -4.90
CA GLN A 26 -20.19 -8.50 -4.81
C GLN A 26 -20.89 -9.06 -3.57
N VAL A 27 -21.63 -8.18 -2.87
CA VAL A 27 -22.54 -8.53 -1.78
C VAL A 27 -23.97 -8.40 -2.30
N THR A 28 -24.78 -9.47 -2.20
CA THR A 28 -26.16 -9.46 -2.66
C THR A 28 -27.02 -10.44 -1.88
N THR A 29 -28.28 -10.11 -1.72
CA THR A 29 -29.32 -11.00 -1.18
C THR A 29 -30.23 -11.58 -2.27
N LEU A 30 -29.98 -11.24 -3.54
CA LEU A 30 -30.74 -11.78 -4.67
C LEU A 30 -30.44 -13.27 -4.89
N ASP A 31 -31.42 -14.00 -5.34
CA ASP A 31 -31.22 -15.38 -5.81
C ASP A 31 -30.36 -15.37 -7.08
N LEU A 32 -29.11 -15.85 -6.97
CA LEU A 32 -28.18 -15.89 -8.10
C LEU A 32 -28.58 -16.84 -9.20
N ALA A 33 -29.43 -17.86 -8.90
CA ALA A 33 -29.94 -18.77 -9.90
C ALA A 33 -31.08 -18.14 -10.74
N HIS A 34 -31.85 -17.24 -10.12
CA HIS A 34 -33.03 -16.60 -10.78
C HIS A 34 -33.06 -15.10 -10.39
N PRO A 35 -32.06 -14.31 -10.77
CA PRO A 35 -32.01 -12.89 -10.38
C PRO A 35 -33.15 -12.12 -11.09
N PRO A 36 -33.81 -11.16 -10.41
CA PRO A 36 -34.75 -10.28 -11.04
C PRO A 36 -34.07 -9.47 -12.14
N LYS A 37 -34.79 -9.23 -13.25
CA LYS A 37 -34.27 -8.54 -14.41
C LYS A 37 -35.17 -7.38 -14.84
N LYS A 38 -34.51 -6.26 -15.23
CA LYS A 38 -35.12 -5.11 -15.89
C LYS A 38 -34.30 -4.77 -17.12
N ASP A 39 -34.92 -4.64 -18.27
CA ASP A 39 -34.28 -4.34 -19.55
C ASP A 39 -33.09 -5.28 -19.88
N GLY A 40 -33.20 -6.56 -19.53
CA GLY A 40 -32.18 -7.60 -19.77
C GLY A 40 -30.99 -7.60 -18.80
N LYS A 41 -30.93 -6.66 -17.86
CA LYS A 41 -29.90 -6.58 -16.80
C LYS A 41 -30.46 -6.96 -15.44
N ILE A 42 -29.59 -7.34 -14.49
CA ILE A 42 -30.02 -7.59 -13.12
C ILE A 42 -30.60 -6.30 -12.53
N ASP A 43 -31.76 -6.41 -11.93
CA ASP A 43 -32.48 -5.31 -11.27
C ASP A 43 -32.07 -5.22 -9.79
N TYR A 44 -30.97 -4.53 -9.52
CA TYR A 44 -30.46 -4.31 -8.16
C TYR A 44 -31.39 -3.45 -7.29
N ALA A 45 -32.37 -2.75 -7.86
CA ALA A 45 -33.36 -2.04 -7.05
C ALA A 45 -34.22 -2.98 -6.19
N GLN A 46 -34.19 -4.28 -6.48
CA GLN A 46 -34.85 -5.33 -5.68
C GLN A 46 -33.89 -6.00 -4.68
N ASP A 47 -32.62 -5.64 -4.67
CA ASP A 47 -31.67 -6.12 -3.66
C ASP A 47 -31.84 -5.40 -2.33
N PHE A 48 -31.23 -5.92 -1.25
CA PHE A 48 -31.35 -5.37 0.10
C PHE A 48 -30.98 -3.87 0.18
N PHE A 49 -29.90 -3.49 -0.46
CA PHE A 49 -29.43 -2.09 -0.48
C PHE A 49 -30.05 -1.23 -1.59
N GLY A 50 -30.85 -1.82 -2.50
CA GLY A 50 -31.46 -1.12 -3.62
C GLY A 50 -30.51 -0.76 -4.76
N GLU A 51 -29.25 -1.15 -4.67
CA GLU A 51 -28.19 -0.91 -5.66
C GLU A 51 -27.09 -1.99 -5.59
N LYS A 52 -26.20 -2.01 -6.60
CA LYS A 52 -25.08 -2.95 -6.61
C LYS A 52 -24.10 -2.60 -5.48
N THR A 53 -23.83 -3.58 -4.61
CA THR A 53 -23.03 -3.43 -3.41
C THR A 53 -21.88 -4.43 -3.42
N SER A 54 -20.78 -4.08 -2.81
CA SER A 54 -19.56 -4.88 -2.78
C SER A 54 -18.86 -4.82 -1.42
N LEU A 55 -17.91 -5.73 -1.20
CA LEU A 55 -16.95 -5.61 -0.10
C LEU A 55 -15.92 -4.54 -0.44
N THR A 56 -15.53 -3.75 0.53
CA THR A 56 -14.59 -2.64 0.35
C THR A 56 -13.18 -3.12 -0.03
N VAL A 57 -12.51 -2.35 -0.86
CA VAL A 57 -11.09 -2.54 -1.22
C VAL A 57 -10.14 -1.67 -0.39
N SER A 58 -10.69 -0.67 0.37
CA SER A 58 -9.95 0.27 1.22
C SER A 58 -10.93 1.04 2.10
N GLY A 59 -10.48 1.47 3.26
CA GLY A 59 -11.21 2.42 4.12
C GLY A 59 -11.00 3.88 3.76
N GLN A 60 -10.25 4.16 2.71
CA GLN A 60 -9.80 5.50 2.33
C GLN A 60 -10.94 6.50 2.10
N LEU A 61 -11.99 6.13 1.33
CA LEU A 61 -13.07 7.07 0.97
C LEU A 61 -13.78 7.64 2.21
N GLU A 62 -14.13 6.78 3.15
CA GLU A 62 -14.72 7.20 4.41
C GLU A 62 -13.67 7.92 5.27
N GLY A 63 -12.42 7.45 5.23
CA GLY A 63 -11.29 8.06 5.93
C GLY A 63 -11.10 9.52 5.53
N GLU A 64 -11.02 9.84 4.25
CA GLU A 64 -10.85 11.20 3.75
C GLU A 64 -11.97 12.15 4.18
N ILE A 65 -13.23 11.67 4.18
CA ILE A 65 -14.37 12.47 4.64
C ILE A 65 -14.20 12.88 6.11
N TYR A 66 -13.77 11.94 6.96
CA TYR A 66 -13.58 12.20 8.37
C TYR A 66 -12.28 12.97 8.66
N ALA A 67 -11.24 12.80 7.85
CA ALA A 67 -10.01 13.58 7.96
C ALA A 67 -10.28 15.09 7.82
N LEU A 68 -11.21 15.48 6.94
CA LEU A 68 -11.63 16.88 6.81
C LEU A 68 -12.25 17.48 8.09
N ALA A 69 -12.77 16.62 8.98
CA ALA A 69 -13.38 17.05 10.24
C ALA A 69 -12.48 16.85 11.46
N LEU A 70 -11.62 15.83 11.44
CA LEU A 70 -10.82 15.35 12.57
C LEU A 70 -9.32 15.54 12.40
N SER A 71 -8.88 16.01 11.22
CA SER A 71 -7.50 16.17 10.79
C SER A 71 -6.82 14.82 10.53
N ASP A 72 -6.13 14.26 11.52
CA ASP A 72 -5.33 13.06 11.37
C ASP A 72 -6.13 11.85 11.86
N ILE A 73 -6.50 10.98 10.94
CA ILE A 73 -7.24 9.75 11.24
C ILE A 73 -6.49 8.53 10.70
N TYR A 74 -6.88 7.36 11.14
CA TYR A 74 -6.51 6.13 10.45
C TYR A 74 -7.64 5.12 10.48
N THR A 75 -7.75 4.34 9.41
CA THR A 75 -8.55 3.11 9.41
C THR A 75 -7.64 1.92 9.70
N PHE A 76 -8.19 0.91 10.36
CA PHE A 76 -7.55 -0.39 10.51
C PHE A 76 -8.63 -1.46 10.45
N GLY A 77 -8.70 -2.15 9.33
CA GLY A 77 -9.77 -3.11 9.08
C GLY A 77 -9.53 -4.02 7.89
N PRO A 78 -10.41 -5.00 7.71
CA PRO A 78 -10.33 -5.92 6.59
C PRO A 78 -10.67 -5.24 5.27
N THR A 79 -9.91 -5.58 4.24
CA THR A 79 -10.12 -5.18 2.85
C THR A 79 -10.14 -6.38 1.95
N PHE A 80 -10.84 -6.26 0.82
CA PHE A 80 -11.16 -7.39 -0.04
C PHE A 80 -10.88 -7.03 -1.50
N ARG A 81 -10.02 -7.81 -2.17
CA ARG A 81 -9.70 -7.62 -3.59
C ARG A 81 -9.86 -8.93 -4.34
N ALA A 82 -10.72 -8.95 -5.35
CA ALA A 82 -11.05 -10.14 -6.14
C ALA A 82 -10.07 -10.34 -7.33
N GLU A 83 -8.90 -9.73 -7.26
CA GLU A 83 -7.90 -9.82 -8.32
C GLU A 83 -7.42 -11.27 -8.50
N ASN A 84 -7.50 -11.77 -9.74
CA ASN A 84 -6.98 -13.08 -10.09
C ASN A 84 -5.45 -13.02 -10.30
N SER A 85 -4.72 -12.92 -9.20
CA SER A 85 -3.26 -12.87 -9.20
C SER A 85 -2.68 -14.06 -8.45
N ASN A 86 -1.82 -14.83 -9.11
CA ASN A 86 -1.14 -16.00 -8.56
C ASN A 86 0.26 -15.65 -8.01
N THR A 87 0.41 -14.52 -7.35
CA THR A 87 1.67 -14.16 -6.70
C THR A 87 1.61 -14.46 -5.20
N SER A 88 2.76 -14.66 -4.57
CA SER A 88 2.89 -14.90 -3.13
C SER A 88 2.50 -13.68 -2.27
N ARG A 89 2.24 -12.53 -2.89
CA ARG A 89 1.95 -11.24 -2.22
C ARG A 89 0.49 -10.80 -2.34
N HIS A 90 -0.37 -11.54 -3.08
CA HIS A 90 -1.77 -11.20 -3.27
C HIS A 90 -2.67 -12.11 -2.44
N LEU A 91 -3.39 -11.52 -1.51
CA LEU A 91 -4.46 -12.15 -0.74
C LEU A 91 -5.79 -11.52 -1.12
N SER A 92 -6.85 -12.31 -1.13
CA SER A 92 -8.21 -11.81 -1.41
C SER A 92 -8.84 -11.08 -0.22
N GLU A 93 -8.33 -11.34 0.99
CA GLU A 93 -8.69 -10.68 2.23
C GLU A 93 -7.43 -10.40 3.04
N PHE A 94 -7.26 -9.16 3.47
CA PHE A 94 -6.14 -8.72 4.31
C PHE A 94 -6.53 -7.47 5.10
N TRP A 95 -5.75 -7.14 6.12
CA TRP A 95 -5.96 -5.94 6.90
C TRP A 95 -4.99 -4.85 6.47
N MET A 96 -5.48 -3.62 6.37
CA MET A 96 -4.66 -2.45 6.12
C MET A 96 -4.73 -1.48 7.29
N VAL A 97 -3.60 -0.82 7.55
CA VAL A 97 -3.53 0.41 8.33
C VAL A 97 -3.42 1.55 7.32
N GLU A 98 -4.40 2.43 7.31
CA GLU A 98 -4.53 3.48 6.30
C GLU A 98 -4.67 4.83 7.01
N PRO A 99 -3.57 5.56 7.24
CA PRO A 99 -3.62 6.91 7.76
C PRO A 99 -4.07 7.89 6.69
N GLU A 100 -4.94 8.84 7.07
CA GLU A 100 -5.42 9.92 6.22
C GLU A 100 -5.22 11.24 6.96
N MET A 101 -4.46 12.16 6.38
CA MET A 101 -4.08 13.42 6.99
C MET A 101 -4.59 14.59 6.17
N ALA A 102 -5.53 15.34 6.74
CA ALA A 102 -6.01 16.55 6.09
C ALA A 102 -4.91 17.63 6.09
N PHE A 103 -4.74 18.29 4.94
CA PHE A 103 -3.84 19.43 4.74
C PHE A 103 -2.32 19.10 4.70
N TYR A 104 -1.93 17.85 4.76
CA TYR A 104 -0.53 17.44 4.52
C TYR A 104 -0.18 17.65 3.06
N ASP A 105 1.05 18.09 2.82
CA ASP A 105 1.64 18.02 1.49
C ASP A 105 2.47 16.74 1.31
N LEU A 106 3.08 16.57 0.15
CA LEU A 106 3.86 15.38 -0.18
C LEU A 106 5.08 15.19 0.73
N ASP A 107 5.70 16.28 1.19
CA ASP A 107 6.85 16.19 2.07
C ASP A 107 6.43 15.79 3.49
N ASP A 108 5.30 16.29 3.98
CA ASP A 108 4.69 15.90 5.25
C ASP A 108 4.31 14.41 5.25
N ASP A 109 3.71 13.93 4.15
CA ASP A 109 3.32 12.52 4.00
C ASP A 109 4.55 11.59 3.99
N MET A 110 5.62 11.96 3.29
CA MET A 110 6.88 11.21 3.32
C MET A 110 7.53 11.20 4.71
N ASP A 111 7.47 12.30 5.44
CA ASP A 111 7.97 12.36 6.82
C ASP A 111 7.22 11.38 7.72
N LEU A 112 5.90 11.41 7.66
CA LEU A 112 5.06 10.50 8.43
C LEU A 112 5.31 9.03 8.02
N ALA A 113 5.37 8.74 6.73
CA ALA A 113 5.61 7.38 6.25
C ALA A 113 6.98 6.83 6.70
N GLU A 114 8.04 7.65 6.66
CA GLU A 114 9.35 7.26 7.18
C GLU A 114 9.31 6.97 8.69
N GLU A 115 8.69 7.86 9.47
CA GLU A 115 8.53 7.66 10.91
C GLU A 115 7.70 6.41 11.23
N PHE A 116 6.61 6.18 10.50
CA PHE A 116 5.74 5.04 10.72
C PHE A 116 6.46 3.71 10.46
N ILE A 117 7.17 3.60 9.32
CA ILE A 117 7.95 2.41 9.00
C ILE A 117 9.03 2.16 10.05
N LYS A 118 9.81 3.20 10.41
CA LYS A 118 10.87 3.08 11.42
C LYS A 118 10.33 2.68 12.78
N TYR A 119 9.19 3.25 13.19
CA TYR A 119 8.53 2.90 14.44
C TYR A 119 8.16 1.40 14.48
N LEU A 120 7.50 0.89 13.44
CA LEU A 120 7.12 -0.52 13.36
C LEU A 120 8.34 -1.45 13.36
N LEU A 121 9.37 -1.11 12.60
CA LEU A 121 10.59 -1.94 12.53
C LEU A 121 11.37 -1.92 13.84
N ALA A 122 11.44 -0.78 14.51
CA ALA A 122 12.07 -0.68 15.82
C ALA A 122 11.31 -1.51 16.87
N ASP A 123 9.98 -1.42 16.88
CA ASP A 123 9.13 -2.19 17.79
C ASP A 123 9.31 -3.71 17.59
N VAL A 124 9.31 -4.16 16.33
CA VAL A 124 9.54 -5.58 16.00
C VAL A 124 10.93 -6.05 16.42
N LEU A 125 11.96 -5.23 16.20
CA LEU A 125 13.34 -5.56 16.61
C LEU A 125 13.51 -5.62 18.13
N GLU A 126 12.73 -4.86 18.89
CA GLU A 126 12.80 -4.80 20.35
C GLU A 126 11.89 -5.84 21.01
N ASN A 127 10.66 -5.99 20.54
CA ASN A 127 9.63 -6.76 21.22
C ASN A 127 9.37 -8.15 20.62
N CYS A 128 9.83 -8.43 19.38
CA CYS A 128 9.66 -9.72 18.70
C CYS A 128 11.01 -10.44 18.46
N VAL A 129 11.92 -10.36 19.43
CA VAL A 129 13.32 -10.85 19.27
C VAL A 129 13.40 -12.31 18.88
N GLU A 130 12.63 -13.18 19.54
CA GLU A 130 12.66 -14.64 19.25
C GLU A 130 12.19 -14.94 17.83
N ASP A 131 11.15 -14.29 17.37
CA ASP A 131 10.63 -14.44 16.00
C ASP A 131 11.64 -13.92 14.98
N MET A 132 12.23 -12.75 15.26
CA MET A 132 13.24 -12.16 14.38
C MET A 132 14.51 -13.00 14.31
N GLU A 133 14.96 -13.61 15.40
CA GLU A 133 16.06 -14.57 15.40
C GLU A 133 15.72 -15.83 14.59
N PHE A 134 14.49 -16.35 14.72
CA PHE A 134 14.04 -17.48 13.91
C PHE A 134 14.07 -17.13 12.42
N PHE A 135 13.52 -16.00 12.01
CA PHE A 135 13.54 -15.55 10.62
C PHE A 135 14.98 -15.38 10.11
N ASN A 136 15.84 -14.76 10.91
CA ASN A 136 17.25 -14.55 10.54
C ASN A 136 18.02 -15.86 10.36
N GLN A 137 17.70 -16.88 11.14
CA GLN A 137 18.38 -18.17 11.05
C GLN A 137 17.83 -19.09 9.95
N ARG A 138 16.51 -19.02 9.69
CA ARG A 138 15.80 -20.02 8.89
C ARG A 138 15.33 -19.51 7.52
N ILE A 139 15.10 -18.22 7.39
CA ILE A 139 14.50 -17.63 6.18
C ILE A 139 15.51 -16.73 5.48
N ASP A 140 16.00 -15.67 6.14
CA ASP A 140 16.95 -14.73 5.56
C ASP A 140 17.98 -14.27 6.59
N LYS A 141 19.21 -14.66 6.40
CA LYS A 141 20.34 -14.35 7.29
C LYS A 141 20.71 -12.87 7.34
N THR A 142 20.17 -12.06 6.46
CA THR A 142 20.44 -10.62 6.36
C THR A 142 19.34 -9.77 6.99
N ILE A 143 18.19 -10.36 7.35
CA ILE A 143 16.99 -9.63 7.75
C ILE A 143 17.26 -8.66 8.92
N LEU A 144 17.91 -9.10 9.99
CA LEU A 144 18.20 -8.26 11.15
C LEU A 144 19.10 -7.07 10.80
N ALA A 145 20.12 -7.30 9.96
CA ALA A 145 21.00 -6.23 9.52
C ALA A 145 20.26 -5.23 8.63
N THR A 146 19.40 -5.73 7.74
CA THR A 146 18.59 -4.90 6.85
C THR A 146 17.59 -4.04 7.64
N LEU A 147 16.85 -4.63 8.59
CA LEU A 147 15.87 -3.88 9.40
C LEU A 147 16.55 -2.79 10.24
N ARG A 148 17.68 -3.11 10.89
CA ARG A 148 18.47 -2.11 11.62
C ARG A 148 18.97 -0.99 10.71
N HIS A 149 19.46 -1.35 9.53
CA HIS A 149 19.93 -0.37 8.56
C HIS A 149 18.82 0.62 8.16
N ILE A 150 17.57 0.16 8.04
CA ILE A 150 16.43 1.03 7.73
C ILE A 150 16.08 1.94 8.89
N VAL A 151 16.06 1.41 10.11
CA VAL A 151 15.78 2.22 11.32
C VAL A 151 16.84 3.31 11.51
N ASP A 152 18.11 2.98 11.28
CA ASP A 152 19.25 3.87 11.57
C ASP A 152 19.50 4.94 10.50
N ASN A 153 18.93 4.81 9.29
CA ASN A 153 19.20 5.72 8.19
C ASN A 153 17.97 6.54 7.80
N GLN A 154 18.18 7.78 7.39
CA GLN A 154 17.14 8.58 6.74
C GLN A 154 16.88 8.04 5.34
N PHE A 155 15.62 8.10 4.93
CA PHE A 155 15.20 7.72 3.58
C PHE A 155 15.62 8.81 2.58
N GLU A 156 16.11 8.38 1.42
CA GLU A 156 16.41 9.30 0.33
C GLU A 156 15.14 9.73 -0.37
N ARG A 157 15.01 11.03 -0.65
CA ARG A 157 13.88 11.60 -1.37
C ARG A 157 14.32 11.91 -2.80
N LEU A 158 13.92 11.04 -3.70
CA LEU A 158 14.37 11.07 -5.09
C LEU A 158 13.22 11.53 -5.98
N THR A 159 13.47 12.53 -6.84
CA THR A 159 12.50 12.85 -7.88
C THR A 159 12.50 11.78 -8.97
N TYR A 160 11.39 11.61 -9.68
CA TYR A 160 11.31 10.69 -10.81
C TYR A 160 12.41 11.00 -11.87
N ALA A 161 12.65 12.28 -12.13
CA ALA A 161 13.69 12.72 -13.05
C ALA A 161 15.09 12.25 -12.61
N ASP A 162 15.40 12.42 -11.32
CA ASP A 162 16.68 11.98 -10.78
C ASP A 162 16.80 10.45 -10.78
N ALA A 163 15.69 9.73 -10.51
CA ALA A 163 15.64 8.27 -10.58
C ALA A 163 15.98 7.78 -11.98
N ILE A 164 15.30 8.28 -13.01
CA ILE A 164 15.58 7.93 -14.42
C ILE A 164 17.03 8.25 -14.77
N HIS A 165 17.51 9.44 -14.41
CA HIS A 165 18.89 9.83 -14.70
C HIS A 165 19.95 8.93 -14.04
N GLN A 166 19.70 8.43 -12.82
CA GLN A 166 20.58 7.46 -12.18
C GLN A 166 20.53 6.09 -12.88
N LEU A 167 19.35 5.65 -13.28
CA LEU A 167 19.16 4.39 -14.00
C LEU A 167 19.80 4.41 -15.40
N GLU A 168 19.66 5.50 -16.14
CA GLU A 168 20.30 5.69 -17.46
C GLU A 168 21.84 5.65 -17.41
N LYS A 169 22.44 6.04 -16.29
CA LYS A 169 23.89 5.97 -16.06
C LYS A 169 24.37 4.57 -15.68
N SER A 170 23.44 3.66 -15.37
CA SER A 170 23.79 2.31 -14.95
C SER A 170 24.49 1.55 -16.09
N THR A 171 25.44 0.73 -15.69
CA THR A 171 26.05 -0.27 -16.58
C THR A 171 25.36 -1.62 -16.49
N GLU A 172 24.36 -1.78 -15.62
CA GLU A 172 23.56 -3.00 -15.49
C GLU A 172 22.52 -3.09 -16.62
N THR A 173 22.19 -4.31 -16.99
CA THR A 173 21.14 -4.57 -17.98
C THR A 173 19.85 -4.91 -17.22
N PHE A 174 18.83 -4.08 -17.41
CA PHE A 174 17.51 -4.29 -16.84
C PHE A 174 16.64 -5.12 -17.80
N THR A 175 15.70 -5.87 -17.25
CA THR A 175 14.68 -6.62 -18.00
C THR A 175 13.71 -5.67 -18.69
N TYR A 176 13.36 -4.58 -18.00
CA TYR A 176 12.49 -3.52 -18.50
C TYR A 176 13.34 -2.32 -18.90
N SER A 177 13.06 -1.76 -20.09
CA SER A 177 13.79 -0.58 -20.59
C SER A 177 13.60 0.62 -19.68
N VAL A 178 14.68 1.37 -19.49
CA VAL A 178 14.67 2.64 -18.78
C VAL A 178 14.60 3.76 -19.80
N GLU A 179 13.50 4.49 -19.79
CA GLU A 179 13.30 5.68 -20.62
C GLU A 179 12.39 6.67 -19.90
N TRP A 180 12.47 7.92 -20.24
CA TRP A 180 11.60 8.95 -19.67
C TRP A 180 10.12 8.62 -19.92
N GLY A 181 9.32 8.61 -18.85
CA GLY A 181 7.89 8.28 -18.91
C GLY A 181 7.55 6.81 -18.61
N CYS A 182 8.55 5.93 -18.46
CA CYS A 182 8.31 4.56 -18.04
C CYS A 182 7.89 4.49 -16.55
N ALA A 183 7.06 3.49 -16.20
CA ALA A 183 6.83 3.13 -14.82
C ALA A 183 8.07 2.43 -14.26
N LEU A 184 8.58 2.89 -13.11
CA LEU A 184 9.67 2.20 -12.42
C LEU A 184 9.20 0.80 -12.01
N GLN A 185 10.02 -0.20 -12.30
CA GLN A 185 9.79 -1.59 -11.93
C GLN A 185 10.59 -1.96 -10.69
N ALA A 186 10.22 -3.03 -10.02
CA ALA A 186 10.89 -3.49 -8.79
C ALA A 186 12.41 -3.66 -8.95
N GLU A 187 12.90 -4.05 -10.13
CA GLU A 187 14.35 -4.14 -10.41
C GLU A 187 15.03 -2.78 -10.43
N HIS A 188 14.37 -1.74 -10.99
CA HIS A 188 14.89 -0.36 -11.01
C HIS A 188 15.00 0.20 -9.60
N GLU A 189 13.99 0.03 -8.81
CA GLU A 189 13.89 0.50 -7.44
C GLU A 189 14.90 -0.19 -6.53
N ARG A 190 15.07 -1.51 -6.70
CA ARG A 190 16.09 -2.28 -5.99
C ARG A 190 17.49 -1.79 -6.35
N TYR A 191 17.78 -1.54 -7.62
CA TYR A 191 19.06 -0.99 -8.05
C TYR A 191 19.34 0.36 -7.39
N LEU A 192 18.36 1.26 -7.40
CA LEU A 192 18.50 2.58 -6.76
C LEU A 192 18.76 2.45 -5.26
N SER A 193 17.93 1.67 -4.54
CA SER A 193 18.04 1.54 -3.09
C SER A 193 19.28 0.78 -2.64
N GLU A 194 19.63 -0.34 -3.29
CA GLU A 194 20.71 -1.21 -2.83
C GLU A 194 22.09 -0.85 -3.40
N LYS A 195 22.15 -0.37 -4.66
CA LYS A 195 23.44 -0.13 -5.34
C LYS A 195 23.83 1.35 -5.34
N VAL A 196 22.89 2.24 -5.62
CA VAL A 196 23.16 3.67 -5.76
C VAL A 196 23.20 4.35 -4.40
N PHE A 197 22.07 4.38 -3.71
CA PHE A 197 21.92 5.13 -2.46
C PHE A 197 22.28 4.33 -1.21
N LYS A 198 22.16 2.99 -1.28
CA LYS A 198 22.40 2.05 -0.17
C LYS A 198 21.58 2.38 1.07
N LYS A 199 20.35 2.80 0.88
CA LYS A 199 19.35 3.13 1.90
C LYS A 199 17.96 3.11 1.30
N PRO A 200 16.88 3.10 2.11
CA PRO A 200 15.53 3.20 1.60
C PRO A 200 15.33 4.50 0.83
N ILE A 201 14.48 4.49 -0.18
CA ILE A 201 14.19 5.64 -1.01
C ILE A 201 12.68 5.89 -1.11
N PHE A 202 12.30 7.17 -1.17
CA PHE A 202 11.02 7.62 -1.69
C PHE A 202 11.23 8.11 -3.12
N SER A 203 10.48 7.56 -4.06
CA SER A 203 10.46 8.06 -5.43
C SER A 203 9.26 8.99 -5.63
N LYS A 204 9.54 10.29 -5.78
CA LYS A 204 8.52 11.31 -6.07
C LYS A 204 8.15 11.24 -7.54
N SER A 205 7.02 10.58 -7.88
CA SER A 205 6.42 10.70 -9.21
C SER A 205 5.53 11.95 -9.25
N PRO A 206 5.44 12.68 -10.39
CA PRO A 206 4.53 13.81 -10.51
C PRO A 206 3.05 13.44 -10.37
N THR A 207 2.72 12.15 -10.44
CA THR A 207 1.36 11.60 -10.38
C THR A 207 1.08 10.72 -9.17
N LEU A 208 2.12 10.20 -8.49
CA LEU A 208 1.98 9.33 -7.31
C LEU A 208 3.28 9.32 -6.52
N ALA A 209 3.21 9.50 -5.20
CA ALA A 209 4.31 9.15 -4.32
C ALA A 209 4.35 7.63 -4.19
N LEU A 210 5.28 6.97 -4.86
CA LEU A 210 5.52 5.55 -4.66
C LEU A 210 6.52 5.39 -3.51
N ILE A 211 6.04 4.89 -2.38
CA ILE A 211 6.90 4.41 -1.30
C ILE A 211 7.44 3.06 -1.73
N ASN A 212 8.73 3.00 -2.02
CA ASN A 212 9.38 1.73 -2.26
C ASN A 212 10.29 1.36 -1.09
N THR A 213 9.76 0.55 -0.21
CA THR A 213 10.52 -0.17 0.82
C THR A 213 10.94 -1.54 0.32
N ASN A 214 11.31 -1.68 -0.97
CA ASN A 214 11.89 -2.93 -1.44
C ASN A 214 13.21 -3.19 -0.72
N ILE A 215 13.04 -3.67 0.49
CA ILE A 215 14.06 -4.37 1.22
C ILE A 215 14.08 -5.75 0.56
N GLY A 216 15.15 -6.06 -0.13
CA GLY A 216 15.30 -7.33 -0.80
C GLY A 216 15.15 -8.50 0.18
N VAL A 217 13.90 -8.93 0.37
CA VAL A 217 13.59 -10.24 0.94
C VAL A 217 13.30 -11.11 -0.26
N ASN A 218 14.30 -11.91 -0.64
CA ASN A 218 14.16 -12.97 -1.63
C ASN A 218 13.32 -14.12 -1.08
#